data_66ccce91f7513d9ad837e41c9c4a1afe
#
_entry.id   66ccce91f7513d9ad837e41c9c4a1afe
#
_cell.length_a   1.000
_cell.length_b   1.000
_cell.length_c   1.000
_cell.angle_alpha   90.00
_cell.angle_beta   90.00
_cell.angle_gamma   90.00
#
_symmetry.space_group_name_H-M   'P 1'
#
loop_
_entity.id
_entity.type
_entity.pdbx_description
1 polymer ?
#
loop_
_entity_poly.entity_id
_entity_poly.type
_entity_poly.pdbx_seq_one_letter_code
_entity_poly.pdbx_strand_id
1 'polypeptide(L)'
;MVRRALIPVLATAVLSLGAAAPSSTRVIKWPPWLSIESPVNPWDPGSRGVAFYVHTMLREGLSSASDMTGTAYGLVDGKRQTVPLQFGATSRQGVFSVRRAWPTEGAWVLRISLMSTTALLTLDREGNVASVRIPTVRTSGGVVPREVAQREVDSTLAEISKR
;
A
#
# COMPACT_ATOMS: atom_id res chain seq x y z
N MET A 1 -46.01 -9.58 -66.67
CA MET A 1 -46.31 -9.99 -65.27
C MET A 1 -45.09 -10.62 -64.67
N VAL A 2 -44.38 -9.85 -63.83
CA VAL A 2 -43.14 -10.34 -63.18
C VAL A 2 -43.45 -10.48 -61.69
N ARG A 3 -43.43 -11.71 -61.15
CA ARG A 3 -43.58 -12.01 -59.75
C ARG A 3 -42.23 -11.83 -59.03
N ARG A 4 -42.16 -10.87 -58.12
CA ARG A 4 -41.02 -10.71 -57.21
C ARG A 4 -41.22 -11.63 -55.99
N ALA A 5 -40.30 -12.57 -55.80
CA ALA A 5 -40.22 -13.40 -54.61
C ALA A 5 -39.49 -12.63 -53.54
N LEU A 6 -40.11 -12.47 -52.38
CA LEU A 6 -39.50 -11.93 -51.14
C LEU A 6 -38.83 -13.10 -50.38
N ILE A 7 -37.53 -12.99 -50.14
CA ILE A 7 -36.76 -13.93 -49.30
C ILE A 7 -36.68 -13.31 -47.89
N PRO A 8 -37.15 -14.01 -46.84
CA PRO A 8 -36.93 -13.53 -45.47
C PRO A 8 -35.53 -13.86 -45.01
N VAL A 9 -34.78 -12.84 -44.59
CA VAL A 9 -33.46 -12.99 -43.93
C VAL A 9 -33.74 -13.30 -42.45
N LEU A 10 -33.39 -14.51 -42.05
CA LEU A 10 -33.45 -14.93 -40.64
C LEU A 10 -32.15 -14.43 -39.97
N ALA A 11 -32.25 -13.42 -39.10
CA ALA A 11 -31.15 -12.97 -38.29
C ALA A 11 -31.03 -13.85 -37.05
N THR A 12 -29.99 -14.69 -37.00
CA THR A 12 -29.64 -15.52 -35.84
C THR A 12 -28.80 -14.68 -34.88
N ALA A 13 -29.39 -14.25 -33.77
CA ALA A 13 -28.67 -13.58 -32.69
C ALA A 13 -27.94 -14.65 -31.85
N VAL A 14 -26.62 -14.68 -31.94
CA VAL A 14 -25.76 -15.49 -31.07
C VAL A 14 -25.55 -14.74 -29.75
N LEU A 15 -26.25 -15.16 -28.69
CA LEU A 15 -25.95 -14.73 -27.33
C LEU A 15 -24.67 -15.43 -26.85
N SER A 16 -23.56 -14.72 -26.88
CA SER A 16 -22.34 -15.16 -26.18
C SER A 16 -22.50 -14.93 -24.67
N LEU A 17 -22.82 -15.98 -23.91
CA LEU A 17 -22.68 -16.00 -22.46
C LEU A 17 -21.17 -15.90 -22.14
N GLY A 18 -20.71 -14.72 -21.82
CA GLY A 18 -19.37 -14.52 -21.22
C GLY A 18 -19.34 -15.18 -19.85
N ALA A 19 -18.77 -16.38 -19.77
CA ALA A 19 -18.41 -16.98 -18.50
C ALA A 19 -17.35 -16.10 -17.82
N ALA A 20 -17.76 -15.34 -16.81
CA ALA A 20 -16.85 -14.67 -15.91
C ALA A 20 -16.02 -15.75 -15.22
N ALA A 21 -14.72 -15.83 -15.54
CA ALA A 21 -13.81 -16.72 -14.86
C ALA A 21 -13.82 -16.34 -13.36
N PRO A 22 -13.99 -17.30 -12.44
CA PRO A 22 -13.89 -17.00 -11.01
C PRO A 22 -12.52 -16.45 -10.74
N SER A 23 -12.45 -15.22 -10.24
CA SER A 23 -11.22 -14.63 -9.71
C SER A 23 -10.76 -15.54 -8.58
N SER A 24 -9.74 -16.37 -8.85
CA SER A 24 -9.13 -17.22 -7.84
C SER A 24 -8.53 -16.29 -6.79
N THR A 25 -9.26 -16.06 -5.71
CA THR A 25 -8.74 -15.39 -4.52
C THR A 25 -7.59 -16.26 -4.02
N ARG A 26 -6.38 -15.86 -4.32
CA ARG A 26 -5.16 -16.53 -3.86
C ARG A 26 -5.17 -16.47 -2.35
N VAL A 27 -5.56 -17.56 -1.70
CA VAL A 27 -5.51 -17.67 -0.25
C VAL A 27 -4.04 -17.64 0.14
N ILE A 28 -3.58 -16.47 0.57
CA ILE A 28 -2.22 -16.31 1.09
C ILE A 28 -2.20 -17.04 2.43
N LYS A 29 -1.62 -18.22 2.46
CA LYS A 29 -1.57 -19.13 3.62
C LYS A 29 -0.85 -18.50 4.82
N TRP A 30 -0.01 -17.48 4.56
CA TRP A 30 0.69 -16.65 5.55
C TRP A 30 0.76 -15.23 5.00
N PRO A 31 0.31 -14.22 5.77
CA PRO A 31 0.40 -12.83 5.33
C PRO A 31 1.88 -12.44 5.17
N PRO A 32 2.20 -11.55 4.23
CA PRO A 32 3.54 -11.00 4.10
C PRO A 32 3.91 -10.27 5.40
N TRP A 33 5.18 -10.38 5.76
CA TRP A 33 5.71 -9.66 6.92
C TRP A 33 6.31 -8.34 6.49
N LEU A 34 6.09 -7.29 7.30
CA LEU A 34 6.60 -5.95 7.09
C LEU A 34 7.04 -5.37 8.43
N SER A 35 8.23 -4.77 8.47
CA SER A 35 8.66 -3.97 9.63
C SER A 35 9.42 -2.72 9.20
N ILE A 36 9.56 -1.80 10.13
CA ILE A 36 10.20 -0.48 9.91
C ILE A 36 11.43 -0.38 10.81
N GLU A 37 12.57 -0.09 10.21
CA GLU A 37 13.81 0.23 10.93
C GLU A 37 13.93 1.76 11.00
N SER A 38 13.71 2.30 12.17
CA SER A 38 13.88 3.73 12.49
C SER A 38 14.25 3.86 13.98
N PRO A 39 15.22 4.73 14.35
CA PRO A 39 16.06 5.52 13.45
C PRO A 39 17.01 4.67 12.62
N VAL A 40 17.46 5.21 11.48
CA VAL A 40 18.48 4.56 10.66
C VAL A 40 19.85 4.69 11.32
N ASN A 41 20.73 3.70 11.10
CA ASN A 41 22.10 3.78 11.61
C ASN A 41 22.87 4.92 10.91
N PRO A 42 23.27 6.00 11.62
CA PRO A 42 23.94 7.14 11.00
C PRO A 42 25.38 6.83 10.53
N TRP A 43 25.95 5.73 11.01
CA TRP A 43 27.30 5.29 10.64
C TRP A 43 27.31 4.41 9.37
N ASP A 44 26.14 4.00 8.88
CA ASP A 44 26.03 3.32 7.59
C ASP A 44 26.06 4.34 6.46
N PRO A 45 27.09 4.34 5.57
CA PRO A 45 27.15 5.26 4.43
C PRO A 45 25.93 5.17 3.52
N GLY A 46 25.28 4.00 3.44
CA GLY A 46 24.05 3.76 2.67
C GLY A 46 22.82 4.45 3.24
N SER A 47 22.86 4.88 4.51
CA SER A 47 21.73 5.54 5.18
C SER A 47 21.63 7.04 4.91
N ARG A 48 22.59 7.63 4.18
CA ARG A 48 22.60 9.08 3.95
C ARG A 48 21.35 9.55 3.23
N GLY A 49 20.57 10.40 3.90
CA GLY A 49 19.30 10.93 3.39
C GLY A 49 18.14 9.93 3.38
N VAL A 50 18.30 8.77 4.02
CA VAL A 50 17.24 7.79 4.26
C VAL A 50 16.49 8.19 5.53
N ALA A 51 15.16 8.26 5.45
CA ALA A 51 14.30 8.53 6.60
C ALA A 51 14.09 7.28 7.46
N PHE A 52 13.89 6.13 6.81
CA PHE A 52 13.78 4.82 7.45
C PHE A 52 13.95 3.70 6.40
N TYR A 53 14.14 2.48 6.88
CA TYR A 53 14.11 1.28 6.04
C TYR A 53 12.83 0.49 6.27
N VAL A 54 12.35 -0.13 5.19
CA VAL A 54 11.24 -1.09 5.20
C VAL A 54 11.82 -2.47 4.96
N HIS A 55 11.65 -3.35 5.92
CA HIS A 55 11.98 -4.76 5.80
C HIS A 55 10.75 -5.54 5.41
N THR A 56 10.89 -6.40 4.43
CA THR A 56 9.79 -7.20 3.89
C THR A 56 10.21 -8.65 3.76
N MET A 57 9.28 -9.55 4.01
CA MET A 57 9.48 -10.98 3.81
C MET A 57 8.22 -11.60 3.25
N LEU A 58 8.36 -12.29 2.13
CA LEU A 58 7.35 -13.14 1.54
C LEU A 58 7.74 -14.61 1.79
N ARG A 59 6.75 -15.47 1.94
CA ARG A 59 7.01 -16.90 2.16
C ARG A 59 7.72 -17.58 0.98
N GLU A 60 7.39 -17.16 -0.24
CA GLU A 60 7.85 -17.80 -1.50
C GLU A 60 8.91 -16.96 -2.22
N GLY A 61 9.73 -16.21 -1.50
CA GLY A 61 10.79 -15.41 -2.08
C GLY A 61 10.91 -14.01 -1.50
N LEU A 62 11.67 -13.19 -2.22
CA LEU A 62 11.90 -11.79 -1.84
C LEU A 62 10.85 -10.92 -2.50
N SER A 63 10.35 -9.95 -1.75
CA SER A 63 9.53 -8.88 -2.31
C SER A 63 10.38 -7.95 -3.18
N SER A 64 9.74 -7.35 -4.18
CA SER A 64 10.31 -6.25 -4.96
C SER A 64 9.71 -4.91 -4.53
N ALA A 65 10.32 -3.81 -4.94
CA ALA A 65 9.76 -2.48 -4.68
C ALA A 65 8.36 -2.30 -5.31
N SER A 66 8.07 -3.00 -6.41
CA SER A 66 6.77 -2.98 -7.07
C SER A 66 5.65 -3.68 -6.30
N ASP A 67 5.98 -4.54 -5.34
CA ASP A 67 4.99 -5.20 -4.48
C ASP A 67 4.48 -4.29 -3.37
N MET A 68 5.14 -3.13 -3.18
CA MET A 68 4.81 -2.17 -2.15
C MET A 68 4.13 -0.93 -2.72
N THR A 69 3.22 -0.38 -1.96
CA THR A 69 2.68 0.95 -2.17
C THR A 69 2.85 1.77 -0.89
N GLY A 70 3.11 3.06 -1.05
CA GLY A 70 3.27 3.93 0.10
C GLY A 70 2.80 5.35 -0.21
N THR A 71 2.15 5.96 0.77
CA THR A 71 1.63 7.32 0.67
C THR A 71 1.78 8.04 2.00
N ALA A 72 2.34 9.25 1.98
CA ALA A 72 2.32 10.17 3.09
C ALA A 72 1.08 11.07 2.96
N TYR A 73 0.30 11.14 4.01
CA TYR A 73 -0.88 12.01 4.16
C TYR A 73 -0.56 13.08 5.19
N GLY A 74 -0.67 14.33 4.80
CA GLY A 74 -0.30 15.46 5.63
C GLY A 74 -1.42 16.47 5.83
N LEU A 75 -1.30 17.23 6.91
CA LEU A 75 -2.05 18.44 7.16
C LEU A 75 -1.05 19.57 7.41
N VAL A 76 -0.87 20.45 6.42
CA VAL A 76 0.05 21.59 6.44
C VAL A 76 -0.77 22.86 6.33
N ASP A 77 -0.69 23.76 7.28
CA ASP A 77 -1.48 25.01 7.33
C ASP A 77 -2.98 24.77 7.14
N GLY A 78 -3.51 23.69 7.73
CA GLY A 78 -4.91 23.31 7.60
C GLY A 78 -5.31 22.71 6.25
N LYS A 79 -4.35 22.59 5.30
CA LYS A 79 -4.57 22.00 3.97
C LYS A 79 -4.08 20.56 3.91
N ARG A 80 -4.92 19.68 3.36
CA ARG A 80 -4.53 18.28 3.12
C ARG A 80 -3.51 18.20 1.98
N GLN A 81 -2.49 17.40 2.20
CA GLN A 81 -1.49 17.05 1.20
C GLN A 81 -1.33 15.53 1.12
N THR A 82 -0.95 15.06 -0.06
CA THR A 82 -0.70 13.63 -0.31
C THR A 82 0.56 13.51 -1.16
N VAL A 83 1.52 12.73 -0.67
CA VAL A 83 2.81 12.53 -1.32
C VAL A 83 3.07 11.04 -1.49
N PRO A 84 3.31 10.53 -2.71
CA PRO A 84 3.69 9.13 -2.91
C PRO A 84 5.09 8.87 -2.34
N LEU A 85 5.26 7.71 -1.69
CA LEU A 85 6.56 7.26 -1.20
C LEU A 85 7.30 6.50 -2.30
N GLN A 86 8.63 6.69 -2.35
CA GLN A 86 9.52 5.97 -3.25
C GLN A 86 10.31 4.94 -2.43
N PHE A 87 10.33 3.68 -2.89
CA PHE A 87 11.06 2.58 -2.28
C PHE A 87 12.32 2.29 -3.09
N GLY A 88 13.46 2.67 -2.54
CA GLY A 88 14.77 2.44 -3.15
C GLY A 88 15.32 1.07 -2.75
N ALA A 89 15.78 0.29 -3.72
CA ALA A 89 16.49 -0.95 -3.42
C ALA A 89 17.77 -0.67 -2.62
N THR A 90 18.14 -1.60 -1.72
CA THR A 90 19.40 -1.57 -0.97
C THR A 90 20.25 -2.80 -1.31
N SER A 91 21.47 -2.84 -0.79
CA SER A 91 22.32 -4.05 -0.89
C SER A 91 21.80 -5.21 -0.03
N ARG A 92 20.90 -4.94 0.92
CA ARG A 92 20.26 -5.95 1.78
C ARG A 92 19.00 -6.47 1.10
N GLN A 93 18.90 -7.78 0.91
CA GLN A 93 17.73 -8.41 0.29
C GLN A 93 16.47 -8.20 1.16
N GLY A 94 15.34 -7.85 0.53
CA GLY A 94 14.09 -7.58 1.22
C GLY A 94 14.08 -6.31 2.06
N VAL A 95 15.09 -5.44 1.92
CA VAL A 95 15.19 -4.16 2.62
C VAL A 95 15.18 -3.01 1.62
N PHE A 96 14.28 -2.06 1.83
CA PHE A 96 14.08 -0.93 0.95
C PHE A 96 14.26 0.37 1.73
N SER A 97 14.96 1.32 1.14
CA SER A 97 15.13 2.66 1.70
C SER A 97 13.95 3.55 1.33
N VAL A 98 13.49 4.35 2.26
CA VAL A 98 12.52 5.42 2.00
C VAL A 98 13.20 6.75 2.32
N ARG A 99 13.26 7.62 1.31
CA ARG A 99 13.76 8.99 1.47
C ARG A 99 12.60 9.91 1.80
N ARG A 100 12.88 10.97 2.54
CA ARG A 100 11.88 11.98 2.85
C ARG A 100 11.43 12.67 1.57
N ALA A 101 10.13 12.58 1.26
CA ALA A 101 9.49 13.28 0.16
C ALA A 101 8.43 14.27 0.63
N TRP A 102 8.08 14.23 1.92
CA TRP A 102 7.11 15.12 2.58
C TRP A 102 7.81 16.34 3.21
N PRO A 103 7.13 17.50 3.30
CA PRO A 103 7.61 18.67 4.03
C PRO A 103 7.91 18.39 5.49
N THR A 104 8.76 19.24 6.09
CA THR A 104 9.07 19.20 7.53
C THR A 104 7.90 19.69 8.36
N GLU A 105 7.18 20.67 7.81
CA GLU A 105 6.05 21.33 8.47
C GLU A 105 4.81 20.45 8.41
N GLY A 106 3.94 20.64 9.42
CA GLY A 106 2.64 19.99 9.48
C GLY A 106 2.67 18.64 10.20
N ALA A 107 1.51 18.01 10.25
CA ALA A 107 1.32 16.67 10.80
C ALA A 107 1.26 15.65 9.68
N TRP A 108 1.97 14.53 9.82
CA TRP A 108 2.09 13.52 8.77
C TRP A 108 1.83 12.10 9.27
N VAL A 109 1.06 11.36 8.50
CA VAL A 109 0.82 9.91 8.66
C VAL A 109 1.23 9.22 7.37
N LEU A 110 2.05 8.19 7.48
CA LEU A 110 2.46 7.38 6.34
C LEU A 110 1.73 6.05 6.35
N ARG A 111 1.16 5.67 5.22
CA ARG A 111 0.60 4.34 4.99
C ARG A 111 1.50 3.59 4.03
N ILE A 112 1.99 2.44 4.44
CA ILE A 112 2.83 1.55 3.63
C ILE A 112 2.14 0.20 3.58
N SER A 113 1.90 -0.30 2.38
CA SER A 113 1.23 -1.58 2.15
C SER A 113 2.13 -2.52 1.35
N LEU A 114 2.20 -3.76 1.80
CA LEU A 114 2.78 -4.89 1.10
C LEU A 114 1.68 -5.94 0.98
N MET A 115 1.07 -6.05 -0.20
CA MET A 115 -0.10 -6.91 -0.42
C MET A 115 -1.22 -6.64 0.61
N SER A 116 -1.56 -7.62 1.46
CA SER A 116 -2.60 -7.52 2.50
C SER A 116 -2.12 -6.95 3.84
N THR A 117 -0.82 -6.72 4.00
CA THR A 117 -0.23 -6.16 5.22
C THR A 117 -0.03 -4.65 5.06
N THR A 118 -0.54 -3.87 6.00
CA THR A 118 -0.34 -2.41 6.01
C THR A 118 0.30 -1.96 7.31
N ALA A 119 1.34 -1.12 7.20
CA ALA A 119 1.89 -0.36 8.31
C ALA A 119 1.39 1.09 8.25
N LEU A 120 1.01 1.62 9.40
CA LEU A 120 0.66 3.02 9.60
C LEU A 120 1.70 3.65 10.52
N LEU A 121 2.40 4.67 10.03
CA LEU A 121 3.43 5.39 10.77
C LEU A 121 2.93 6.79 11.09
N THR A 122 3.19 7.26 12.30
CA THR A 122 3.05 8.68 12.64
C THR A 122 4.43 9.31 12.72
N LEU A 123 4.54 10.58 12.35
CA LEU A 123 5.79 11.31 12.44
C LEU A 123 5.74 12.31 13.61
N ASP A 124 6.90 12.61 14.17
CA ASP A 124 7.10 13.71 15.11
C ASP A 124 7.21 15.06 14.37
N ARG A 125 7.44 16.14 15.11
CA ARG A 125 7.59 17.49 14.55
C ARG A 125 8.84 17.67 13.71
N GLU A 126 9.86 16.88 13.96
CA GLU A 126 11.11 16.84 13.20
C GLU A 126 10.96 15.98 11.92
N GLY A 127 9.83 15.26 11.81
CA GLY A 127 9.49 14.38 10.69
C GLY A 127 10.15 13.01 10.76
N ASN A 128 10.61 12.59 11.94
CA ASN A 128 11.07 11.23 12.19
C ASN A 128 9.89 10.32 12.53
N VAL A 129 10.10 9.03 12.43
CA VAL A 129 9.07 8.04 12.80
C VAL A 129 8.88 8.02 14.31
N ALA A 130 7.73 8.51 14.77
CA ALA A 130 7.35 8.53 16.19
C ALA A 130 6.68 7.22 16.62
N SER A 131 5.86 6.62 15.74
CA SER A 131 5.25 5.32 16.02
C SER A 131 5.01 4.51 14.76
N VAL A 132 4.99 3.19 14.93
CA VAL A 132 4.64 2.24 13.87
C VAL A 132 3.53 1.33 14.40
N ARG A 133 2.46 1.18 13.64
CA ARG A 133 1.35 0.28 13.93
C ARG A 133 1.04 -0.58 12.71
N ILE A 134 0.98 -1.89 12.91
CA ILE A 134 0.48 -2.84 11.91
C ILE A 134 -0.85 -3.37 12.43
N PRO A 135 -1.98 -2.85 11.93
CA PRO A 135 -3.30 -3.29 12.35
C PRO A 135 -3.54 -4.76 12.03
N THR A 136 -4.16 -5.45 12.96
CA THR A 136 -4.46 -6.86 12.83
C THR A 136 -5.95 -7.14 12.99
N VAL A 137 -6.39 -8.29 12.54
CA VAL A 137 -7.73 -8.82 12.77
C VAL A 137 -7.61 -10.27 13.26
N ARG A 138 -8.49 -10.64 14.17
CA ARG A 138 -8.60 -12.03 14.64
C ARG A 138 -9.46 -12.81 13.66
N THR A 139 -8.94 -13.95 13.22
CA THR A 139 -9.63 -14.92 12.36
C THR A 139 -9.68 -16.28 13.07
N SER A 140 -10.38 -17.25 12.49
CA SER A 140 -10.36 -18.63 12.98
C SER A 140 -8.97 -19.27 12.96
N GLY A 141 -8.08 -18.80 12.08
CA GLY A 141 -6.67 -19.26 11.97
C GLY A 141 -5.66 -18.47 12.80
N GLY A 142 -6.10 -17.50 13.62
CA GLY A 142 -5.21 -16.68 14.44
C GLY A 142 -5.35 -15.18 14.20
N VAL A 143 -4.31 -14.43 14.58
CA VAL A 143 -4.24 -12.99 14.39
C VAL A 143 -3.43 -12.72 13.12
N VAL A 144 -4.02 -12.00 12.16
CA VAL A 144 -3.39 -11.68 10.87
C VAL A 144 -3.39 -10.18 10.62
N PRO A 145 -2.37 -9.63 9.94
CA PRO A 145 -2.38 -8.25 9.49
C PRO A 145 -3.57 -7.97 8.56
N ARG A 146 -4.02 -6.73 8.54
CA ARG A 146 -5.08 -6.27 7.63
C ARG A 146 -4.73 -4.95 6.98
N GLU A 147 -5.43 -4.64 5.92
CA GLU A 147 -5.36 -3.32 5.30
C GLU A 147 -5.94 -2.23 6.22
N VAL A 148 -5.41 -1.03 6.07
CA VAL A 148 -5.86 0.20 6.74
C VAL A 148 -6.81 0.95 5.81
N ALA A 149 -8.03 1.16 6.27
CA ALA A 149 -9.00 1.97 5.55
C ALA A 149 -8.61 3.46 5.59
N GLN A 150 -8.98 4.23 4.56
CA GLN A 150 -8.67 5.67 4.50
C GLN A 150 -9.19 6.44 5.73
N ARG A 151 -10.37 6.11 6.24
CA ARG A 151 -10.91 6.69 7.48
C ARG A 151 -10.00 6.56 8.71
N GLU A 152 -9.23 5.48 8.79
CA GLU A 152 -8.28 5.26 9.89
C GLU A 152 -7.05 6.17 9.74
N VAL A 153 -6.59 6.38 8.51
CA VAL A 153 -5.54 7.37 8.20
C VAL A 153 -6.02 8.76 8.60
N ASP A 154 -7.24 9.12 8.19
CA ASP A 154 -7.84 10.44 8.45
C ASP A 154 -8.04 10.69 9.95
N SER A 155 -8.50 9.69 10.70
CA SER A 155 -8.66 9.81 12.16
C SER A 155 -7.32 9.96 12.88
N THR A 156 -6.31 9.18 12.46
CA THR A 156 -4.96 9.29 13.00
C THR A 156 -4.33 10.65 12.71
N LEU A 157 -4.49 11.15 11.47
CA LEU A 157 -4.00 12.47 11.08
C LEU A 157 -4.66 13.58 11.91
N ALA A 158 -5.99 13.50 12.10
CA ALA A 158 -6.73 14.47 12.92
C ALA A 158 -6.33 14.42 14.41
N GLU A 159 -5.92 13.25 14.90
CA GLU A 159 -5.43 13.12 16.29
C GLU A 159 -4.06 13.76 16.47
N ILE A 160 -3.10 13.46 15.59
CA ILE A 160 -1.73 14.00 15.72
C ILE A 160 -1.64 15.49 15.40
N SER A 161 -2.54 16.03 14.57
CA SER A 161 -2.59 17.47 14.25
C SER A 161 -3.05 18.36 15.40
N LYS A 162 -3.56 17.77 16.50
CA LYS A 162 -3.99 18.50 17.70
C LYS A 162 -2.90 18.63 18.77
N ARG A 163 -1.78 17.94 18.56
CA ARG A 163 -0.62 17.93 19.48
C ARG A 163 0.36 19.05 19.15
#